data_56fd5e082b29c85794f1a55867d4953e
#
_entry.id   56fd5e082b29c85794f1a55867d4953e
#
_cell.length_a   1.000
_cell.length_b   1.000
_cell.length_c   1.000
_cell.angle_alpha   90.00
_cell.angle_beta   90.00
_cell.angle_gamma   90.00
#
_symmetry.space_group_name_H-M   'P 1'
#
loop_
_entity.id
_entity.type
_entity.pdbx_description
1 polymer ?
#
loop_
_entity_poly.entity_id
_entity_poly.type
_entity_poly.pdbx_seq_one_letter_code
_entity_poly.pdbx_strand_id
1 'polypeptide(L)'
;MKRKWLMTSLLFLCTALALSACTVTADKPSAAETIKQSLNTMVNEPVLASSSNPNDYIAGHRDVYKAILQTGSEGLNFLLNQLESSDDNGLKEWIMALASAELLGEDNPVQDWDSGKDWLRQYNMIAADHSD
;
A
#
# COMPACT_ATOMS: atom_id res chain seq x y z
N MET A 1 40.18 63.05 -24.33
CA MET A 1 38.96 62.96 -23.60
C MET A 1 37.99 61.86 -24.12
N LYS A 2 38.42 60.69 -24.43
CA LYS A 2 37.52 59.62 -24.93
C LYS A 2 38.04 58.21 -24.56
N ARG A 3 38.47 57.99 -23.33
CA ARG A 3 39.03 56.67 -22.93
C ARG A 3 38.62 56.23 -21.52
N LYS A 4 37.51 56.66 -20.99
CA LYS A 4 37.05 56.29 -19.62
C LYS A 4 35.67 55.63 -19.57
N TRP A 5 35.14 55.20 -20.69
CA TRP A 5 33.76 54.62 -20.74
C TRP A 5 33.70 53.16 -21.10
N LEU A 6 34.79 52.44 -21.06
CA LEU A 6 34.89 51.03 -21.46
C LEU A 6 35.20 50.06 -20.32
N MET A 7 35.17 50.48 -19.07
CA MET A 7 35.52 49.63 -17.93
C MET A 7 34.41 49.38 -16.90
N THR A 8 33.19 49.77 -17.17
CA THR A 8 32.07 49.53 -16.24
C THR A 8 31.05 48.52 -16.74
N SER A 9 31.31 47.80 -17.84
CA SER A 9 30.37 46.84 -18.42
C SER A 9 30.75 45.38 -18.24
N LEU A 10 31.76 45.07 -17.43
CA LEU A 10 32.23 43.69 -17.28
C LEU A 10 32.10 43.12 -15.86
N LEU A 11 31.22 43.68 -15.03
CA LEU A 11 31.08 43.22 -13.66
C LEU A 11 29.63 42.78 -13.31
N PHE A 12 28.79 42.51 -14.30
CA PHE A 12 27.41 42.09 -14.07
C PHE A 12 27.02 40.74 -14.65
N LEU A 13 28.02 39.88 -14.91
CA LEU A 13 27.76 38.58 -15.55
C LEU A 13 28.25 37.38 -14.70
N CYS A 14 28.04 37.37 -13.40
CA CYS A 14 28.43 36.21 -12.58
C CYS A 14 27.59 36.02 -11.34
N THR A 15 26.27 36.16 -11.39
CA THR A 15 25.38 35.68 -10.28
C THR A 15 24.09 35.07 -10.78
N ALA A 16 24.16 34.16 -11.74
CA ALA A 16 23.10 33.22 -12.01
C ALA A 16 23.56 31.81 -11.60
N LEU A 17 23.94 31.64 -10.34
CA LEU A 17 24.03 30.33 -9.73
C LEU A 17 22.61 29.84 -9.51
N ALA A 18 22.17 28.99 -10.45
CA ALA A 18 20.94 28.23 -10.34
C ALA A 18 20.96 27.45 -9.03
N LEU A 19 20.13 27.89 -8.10
CA LEU A 19 19.63 27.05 -7.02
C LEU A 19 18.74 25.99 -7.66
N SER A 20 19.36 24.91 -8.13
CA SER A 20 18.65 23.65 -8.36
C SER A 20 18.21 23.16 -6.99
N ALA A 21 17.07 23.68 -6.52
CA ALA A 21 16.34 23.07 -5.45
C ALA A 21 15.91 21.68 -5.98
N CYS A 22 16.65 20.65 -5.60
CA CYS A 22 16.12 19.29 -5.60
C CYS A 22 14.94 19.30 -4.65
N THR A 23 13.73 19.53 -5.18
CA THR A 23 12.51 19.17 -4.51
C THR A 23 12.53 17.65 -4.44
N VAL A 24 12.98 17.12 -3.32
CA VAL A 24 12.68 15.74 -2.92
C VAL A 24 11.18 15.73 -2.69
N THR A 25 10.42 15.47 -3.75
CA THR A 25 9.05 15.04 -3.62
C THR A 25 9.15 13.69 -2.92
N ALA A 26 8.75 13.64 -1.64
CA ALA A 26 8.55 12.38 -0.95
C ALA A 26 7.47 11.65 -1.76
N ASP A 27 7.87 10.68 -2.58
CA ASP A 27 6.95 9.86 -3.33
C ASP A 27 6.01 9.18 -2.34
N LYS A 28 4.71 9.33 -2.58
CA LYS A 28 3.70 8.61 -1.81
C LYS A 28 4.02 7.11 -1.90
N PRO A 29 4.05 6.37 -0.77
CA PRO A 29 4.33 4.95 -0.82
C PRO A 29 3.36 4.24 -1.76
N SER A 30 3.84 3.26 -2.51
CA SER A 30 3.02 2.43 -3.37
C SER A 30 1.98 1.64 -2.56
N ALA A 31 0.92 1.16 -3.21
CA ALA A 31 -0.06 0.30 -2.56
C ALA A 31 0.60 -0.92 -1.91
N ALA A 32 1.56 -1.54 -2.62
CA ALA A 32 2.32 -2.68 -2.12
C ALA A 32 3.12 -2.35 -0.84
N GLU A 33 3.81 -1.21 -0.80
CA GLU A 33 4.56 -0.78 0.38
C GLU A 33 3.64 -0.47 1.55
N THR A 34 2.55 0.26 1.30
CA THR A 34 1.54 0.57 2.31
C THR A 34 0.98 -0.71 2.93
N ILE A 35 0.59 -1.68 2.11
CA ILE A 35 0.01 -2.95 2.57
C ILE A 35 1.04 -3.77 3.35
N LYS A 36 2.26 -3.94 2.83
CA LYS A 36 3.32 -4.69 3.52
C LYS A 36 3.63 -4.11 4.89
N GLN A 37 3.78 -2.79 4.98
CA GLN A 37 4.04 -2.11 6.24
C GLN A 37 2.86 -2.26 7.21
N SER A 38 1.64 -2.08 6.73
CA SER A 38 0.42 -2.20 7.53
C SER A 38 0.24 -3.61 8.10
N LEU A 39 0.36 -4.63 7.26
CA LEU A 39 0.27 -6.03 7.70
C LEU A 39 1.35 -6.35 8.73
N ASN A 40 2.60 -5.94 8.48
CA ASN A 40 3.70 -6.16 9.42
C ASN A 40 3.45 -5.48 10.78
N THR A 41 2.92 -4.27 10.78
CA THR A 41 2.56 -3.55 12.02
C THR A 41 1.49 -4.31 12.79
N MET A 42 0.44 -4.79 12.10
CA MET A 42 -0.68 -5.47 12.74
C MET A 42 -0.28 -6.83 13.32
N VAL A 43 0.41 -7.68 12.54
CA VAL A 43 0.70 -9.07 12.96
C VAL A 43 1.82 -9.17 14.00
N ASN A 44 2.65 -8.15 14.15
CA ASN A 44 3.74 -8.12 15.12
C ASN A 44 3.40 -7.36 16.42
N GLU A 45 2.13 -7.07 16.69
CA GLU A 45 1.70 -6.40 17.90
C GLU A 45 1.81 -7.32 19.13
N PRO A 46 2.76 -7.07 20.06
CA PRO A 46 2.98 -7.97 21.19
C PRO A 46 1.79 -8.09 22.13
N VAL A 47 0.99 -7.01 22.28
CA VAL A 47 -0.19 -6.97 23.16
C VAL A 47 -1.27 -7.93 22.68
N LEU A 48 -1.36 -8.15 21.38
CA LEU A 48 -2.36 -9.02 20.75
C LEU A 48 -1.84 -10.42 20.45
N ALA A 49 -0.58 -10.73 20.76
CA ALA A 49 0.06 -12.01 20.43
C ALA A 49 -0.63 -13.24 21.03
N SER A 50 -1.46 -13.07 22.06
CA SER A 50 -2.26 -14.13 22.67
C SER A 50 -3.64 -14.31 22.02
N SER A 51 -4.08 -13.40 21.15
CA SER A 51 -5.34 -13.52 20.44
C SER A 51 -5.18 -14.32 19.16
N SER A 52 -6.13 -15.24 18.94
CA SER A 52 -6.26 -15.97 17.67
C SER A 52 -7.33 -15.35 16.76
N ASN A 53 -7.98 -14.28 17.21
CA ASN A 53 -9.05 -13.63 16.46
C ASN A 53 -8.50 -12.48 15.60
N PRO A 54 -8.52 -12.58 14.26
CA PRO A 54 -8.05 -11.52 13.37
C PRO A 54 -8.73 -10.17 13.59
N ASN A 55 -9.99 -10.17 14.03
CA ASN A 55 -10.73 -8.94 14.29
C ASN A 55 -10.15 -8.12 15.46
N ASP A 56 -9.49 -8.76 16.43
CA ASP A 56 -8.84 -8.06 17.54
C ASP A 56 -7.66 -7.22 17.01
N TYR A 57 -6.91 -7.74 16.05
CA TYR A 57 -5.80 -7.04 15.39
C TYR A 57 -6.31 -5.87 14.56
N ILE A 58 -7.41 -6.05 13.82
CA ILE A 58 -8.04 -4.97 13.05
C ILE A 58 -8.60 -3.90 14.00
N ALA A 59 -9.28 -4.29 15.07
CA ALA A 59 -9.83 -3.36 16.05
C ALA A 59 -8.76 -2.56 16.77
N GLY A 60 -7.60 -3.18 17.06
CA GLY A 60 -6.44 -2.52 17.67
C GLY A 60 -5.70 -1.57 16.72
N HIS A 61 -5.86 -1.74 15.40
CA HIS A 61 -5.10 -1.01 14.37
C HIS A 61 -5.99 -0.43 13.27
N ARG A 62 -7.11 0.18 13.64
CA ARG A 62 -8.12 0.66 12.67
C ARG A 62 -7.57 1.59 11.61
N ASP A 63 -6.69 2.52 11.97
CA ASP A 63 -6.11 3.47 11.02
C ASP A 63 -5.14 2.78 10.05
N VAL A 64 -4.39 1.78 10.56
CA VAL A 64 -3.47 0.96 9.77
C VAL A 64 -4.24 0.09 8.78
N TYR A 65 -5.30 -0.55 9.23
CA TYR A 65 -6.19 -1.35 8.37
C TYR A 65 -6.89 -0.48 7.33
N LYS A 66 -7.38 0.70 7.72
CA LYS A 66 -7.96 1.67 6.80
C LYS A 66 -6.98 2.12 5.71
N ALA A 67 -5.69 2.23 6.03
CA ALA A 67 -4.68 2.55 5.02
C ALA A 67 -4.57 1.46 3.94
N ILE A 68 -4.77 0.18 4.30
CA ILE A 68 -4.88 -0.91 3.32
C ILE A 68 -6.09 -0.69 2.40
N LEU A 69 -7.26 -0.43 2.98
CA LEU A 69 -8.48 -0.23 2.19
C LEU A 69 -8.40 1.00 1.26
N GLN A 70 -7.67 2.03 1.66
CA GLN A 70 -7.45 3.23 0.84
C GLN A 70 -6.59 3.00 -0.40
N THR A 71 -5.94 1.85 -0.53
CA THR A 71 -5.18 1.48 -1.72
C THR A 71 -6.06 1.10 -2.92
N GLY A 72 -7.34 0.81 -2.70
CA GLY A 72 -8.32 0.53 -3.74
C GLY A 72 -7.99 -0.68 -4.60
N SER A 73 -8.25 -0.61 -5.89
CA SER A 73 -8.06 -1.73 -6.84
C SER A 73 -6.60 -2.16 -6.98
N GLU A 74 -5.64 -1.24 -6.87
CA GLU A 74 -4.21 -1.59 -6.89
C GLU A 74 -3.86 -2.47 -5.68
N GLY A 75 -4.37 -2.10 -4.50
CA GLY A 75 -4.19 -2.88 -3.29
C GLY A 75 -4.87 -4.24 -3.36
N LEU A 76 -6.08 -4.32 -3.91
CA LEU A 76 -6.77 -5.59 -4.11
C LEU A 76 -5.94 -6.55 -4.96
N ASN A 77 -5.44 -6.09 -6.10
CA ASN A 77 -4.58 -6.90 -6.97
C ASN A 77 -3.32 -7.38 -6.22
N PHE A 78 -2.71 -6.51 -5.44
CA PHE A 78 -1.55 -6.87 -4.63
C PHE A 78 -1.89 -7.93 -3.57
N LEU A 79 -3.00 -7.78 -2.84
CA LEU A 79 -3.44 -8.72 -1.81
C LEU A 79 -3.75 -10.11 -2.38
N LEU A 80 -4.47 -10.18 -3.51
CA LEU A 80 -4.76 -11.44 -4.19
C LEU A 80 -3.47 -12.16 -4.60
N ASN A 81 -2.53 -11.46 -5.22
CA ASN A 81 -1.23 -12.03 -5.59
C ASN A 81 -0.42 -12.49 -4.36
N GLN A 82 -0.47 -11.75 -3.24
CA GLN A 82 0.21 -12.16 -2.01
C GLN A 82 -0.44 -13.37 -1.36
N LEU A 83 -1.77 -13.46 -1.34
CA LEU A 83 -2.49 -14.63 -0.88
C LEU A 83 -2.17 -15.86 -1.73
N GLU A 84 -2.10 -15.71 -3.04
CA GLU A 84 -1.79 -16.82 -3.96
C GLU A 84 -0.38 -17.35 -3.76
N SER A 85 0.60 -16.44 -3.64
CA SER A 85 2.02 -16.77 -3.51
C SER A 85 2.47 -17.15 -2.10
N SER A 86 1.65 -16.92 -1.07
CA SER A 86 2.00 -17.30 0.30
C SER A 86 1.94 -18.82 0.49
N ASP A 87 2.94 -19.37 1.15
CA ASP A 87 2.93 -20.79 1.60
C ASP A 87 2.21 -20.95 2.95
N ASP A 88 1.96 -19.83 3.65
CA ASP A 88 1.31 -19.80 4.96
C ASP A 88 -0.22 -19.68 4.82
N ASN A 89 -0.92 -20.02 5.90
CA ASN A 89 -2.37 -19.84 6.02
C ASN A 89 -2.75 -19.46 7.46
N GLY A 90 -2.17 -18.38 7.94
CA GLY A 90 -2.30 -17.90 9.31
C GLY A 90 -3.06 -16.58 9.42
N LEU A 91 -2.74 -15.83 10.48
CA LEU A 91 -3.35 -14.54 10.79
C LEU A 91 -3.19 -13.51 9.66
N LYS A 92 -2.00 -13.45 9.07
CA LYS A 92 -1.70 -12.51 7.99
C LYS A 92 -2.56 -12.77 6.76
N GLU A 93 -2.67 -14.03 6.34
CA GLU A 93 -3.50 -14.47 5.22
C GLU A 93 -4.98 -14.21 5.49
N TRP A 94 -5.41 -14.41 6.73
CA TRP A 94 -6.78 -14.07 7.14
C TRP A 94 -7.06 -12.57 7.00
N ILE A 95 -6.17 -11.71 7.50
CA ILE A 95 -6.34 -10.25 7.38
C ILE A 95 -6.31 -9.81 5.91
N MET A 96 -5.45 -10.41 5.08
CA MET A 96 -5.42 -10.14 3.63
C MET A 96 -6.72 -10.50 2.94
N ALA A 97 -7.32 -11.64 3.28
CA ALA A 97 -8.61 -12.05 2.74
C ALA A 97 -9.75 -11.12 3.18
N LEU A 98 -9.79 -10.72 4.46
CA LEU A 98 -10.75 -9.74 4.95
C LEU A 98 -10.64 -8.41 4.19
N ALA A 99 -9.43 -7.89 4.04
CA ALA A 99 -9.20 -6.64 3.31
C ALA A 99 -9.61 -6.76 1.84
N SER A 100 -9.34 -7.91 1.21
CA SER A 100 -9.77 -8.18 -0.17
C SER A 100 -11.28 -8.23 -0.30
N ALA A 101 -11.95 -8.90 0.62
CA ALA A 101 -13.41 -8.98 0.67
C ALA A 101 -14.05 -7.59 0.85
N GLU A 102 -13.50 -6.74 1.73
CA GLU A 102 -13.97 -5.38 1.93
C GLU A 102 -13.71 -4.48 0.72
N LEU A 103 -12.56 -4.64 0.05
CA LEU A 103 -12.24 -3.89 -1.18
C LEU A 103 -13.15 -4.26 -2.35
N LEU A 104 -13.59 -5.52 -2.43
CA LEU A 104 -14.60 -5.98 -3.38
C LEU A 104 -16.00 -5.45 -3.03
N GLY A 105 -16.29 -5.27 -1.74
CA GLY A 105 -17.61 -4.81 -1.30
C GLY A 105 -18.75 -5.74 -1.76
N GLU A 106 -19.72 -5.20 -2.49
CA GLU A 106 -20.85 -5.96 -3.03
C GLU A 106 -20.46 -6.98 -4.11
N ASP A 107 -19.32 -6.78 -4.75
CA ASP A 107 -18.76 -7.71 -5.75
C ASP A 107 -18.04 -8.91 -5.13
N ASN A 108 -17.97 -9.00 -3.79
CA ASN A 108 -17.38 -10.15 -3.12
C ASN A 108 -18.34 -11.35 -3.18
N PRO A 109 -18.00 -12.42 -3.94
CA PRO A 109 -18.91 -13.56 -4.11
C PRO A 109 -18.83 -14.57 -2.96
N VAL A 110 -17.84 -14.46 -2.08
CA VAL A 110 -17.55 -15.41 -1.00
C VAL A 110 -18.16 -14.91 0.30
N GLN A 111 -19.07 -15.70 0.89
CA GLN A 111 -19.78 -15.31 2.10
C GLN A 111 -19.20 -15.95 3.37
N ASP A 112 -18.92 -17.25 3.32
CA ASP A 112 -18.43 -18.04 4.47
C ASP A 112 -17.11 -18.73 4.08
N TRP A 113 -16.12 -18.65 4.95
CA TRP A 113 -14.79 -19.22 4.72
C TRP A 113 -14.04 -19.45 6.04
N ASP A 114 -13.20 -20.48 6.05
CA ASP A 114 -12.51 -20.97 7.25
C ASP A 114 -11.08 -20.43 7.40
N SER A 115 -10.51 -19.86 6.34
CA SER A 115 -9.15 -19.31 6.33
C SER A 115 -8.93 -18.40 5.14
N GLY A 116 -7.84 -17.60 5.18
CA GLY A 116 -7.50 -16.71 4.06
C GLY A 116 -7.32 -17.46 2.73
N LYS A 117 -6.70 -18.63 2.77
CA LYS A 117 -6.55 -19.49 1.58
C LYS A 117 -7.85 -20.11 1.12
N ASP A 118 -8.76 -20.40 2.04
CA ASP A 118 -10.08 -20.91 1.68
C ASP A 118 -10.92 -19.86 0.98
N TRP A 119 -10.89 -18.61 1.48
CA TRP A 119 -11.51 -17.48 0.81
C TRP A 119 -10.98 -17.31 -0.62
N LEU A 120 -9.67 -17.30 -0.81
CA LEU A 120 -9.05 -17.13 -2.14
C LEU A 120 -9.44 -18.26 -3.10
N ARG A 121 -9.47 -19.50 -2.61
CA ARG A 121 -9.87 -20.65 -3.42
C ARG A 121 -11.31 -20.50 -3.92
N GLN A 122 -12.24 -20.14 -3.02
CA GLN A 122 -13.64 -19.93 -3.39
C GLN A 122 -13.78 -18.75 -4.36
N TYR A 123 -13.10 -17.65 -4.12
CA TYR A 123 -13.07 -16.49 -5.00
C TYR A 123 -12.63 -16.87 -6.42
N ASN A 124 -11.53 -17.58 -6.56
CA ASN A 124 -11.00 -18.00 -7.86
C ASN A 124 -11.94 -18.97 -8.59
N MET A 125 -12.60 -19.89 -7.87
CA MET A 125 -13.57 -20.83 -8.46
C MET A 125 -14.77 -20.08 -9.06
N ILE A 126 -15.33 -19.12 -8.32
CA ILE A 126 -16.49 -18.35 -8.77
C ILE A 126 -16.12 -17.39 -9.89
N ALA A 127 -14.95 -16.73 -9.80
CA ALA A 127 -14.46 -15.84 -10.85
C ALA A 127 -14.21 -16.57 -12.18
N ALA A 128 -13.75 -17.80 -12.15
CA ALA A 128 -13.55 -18.62 -13.34
C ALA A 128 -14.88 -19.02 -14.02
N ASP A 129 -15.91 -19.35 -13.21
CA ASP A 129 -17.24 -19.74 -13.70
C ASP A 129 -17.98 -18.59 -14.43
N HIS A 130 -17.65 -17.33 -14.08
CA HIS A 130 -18.25 -16.15 -14.72
C HIS A 130 -17.49 -15.66 -15.95
N SER A 131 -16.40 -16.32 -16.31
CA SER A 131 -15.54 -15.91 -17.44
C SER A 131 -15.83 -16.71 -18.74
N ASP A 132 -16.67 -17.73 -18.68
CA ASP A 132 -17.15 -18.57 -19.79
C ASP A 132 -18.52 -18.10 -20.30
#